data_d842ab7e677830f80fe44dad450734e3
#
_entry.id   d842ab7e677830f80fe44dad450734e3
#
_cell.length_a   1.000
_cell.length_b   1.000
_cell.length_c   1.000
_cell.angle_alpha   90.00
_cell.angle_beta   90.00
_cell.angle_gamma   90.00
#
_symmetry.space_group_name_H-M   'P 1'
#
loop_
_entity.id
_entity.type
_entity.pdbx_description
1 polymer ?
#
loop_
_entity_poly.entity_id
_entity_poly.type
_entity_poly.pdbx_seq_one_letter_code
_entity_poly.pdbx_strand_id
1 'polypeptide(L)'
;IRDLRMSRGLGDVYKRHYPHCWRCDTPLIYYARESWFIKMTAVKDDLIRNNNTINWIPESIGKGRFGDWLENVQDWGISRNRYWGTPLNIWECECGCQHSVGSREELYEMSGDERAKTVELHRPYIDDITIKCPECGKPMHRVPEVIDCWFDSGAMPFAQHHYPFENEDLFKQQFPAQFISEAVDQTRGWFYSLMAESTLLFNKAPYENVIVLGHVQDENGQKMSKSKGNAVDPFDALETYGADAIRWYFYINSAPWLPNRFHGKAVQEGQRKFLGTLWNTYAFFVLYANIDEFDATKYTLDYEKLSVMDKWLLSKLNTLIKTVDNNLGNYRIPEAARALDEFVDEMSNWYVRRCRAVSYTHLT
;
A
#
# COMPACT_ATOMS: atom_id res chain seq x y z
N ILE A 1 28.91 29.29 23.04
CA ILE A 1 28.74 28.40 21.87
C ILE A 1 29.97 28.61 21.00
N ARG A 2 30.89 27.62 20.96
CA ARG A 2 32.06 27.69 20.07
C ARG A 2 31.53 27.71 18.63
N ASP A 3 31.98 28.64 17.83
CA ASP A 3 31.65 28.75 16.42
C ASP A 3 32.13 27.49 15.69
N LEU A 4 31.21 26.60 15.39
CA LEU A 4 31.44 25.33 14.68
C LEU A 4 31.99 25.49 13.26
N ARG A 5 32.04 26.76 12.76
CA ARG A 5 32.65 27.07 11.46
C ARG A 5 34.19 26.91 11.48
N MET A 6 34.78 26.79 12.66
CA MET A 6 36.23 26.58 12.81
C MET A 6 36.65 25.11 12.88
N SER A 7 35.73 24.16 12.92
CA SER A 7 36.06 22.74 12.91
C SER A 7 36.10 22.23 11.44
N ARG A 8 37.26 21.71 11.04
CA ARG A 8 37.52 21.21 9.69
C ARG A 8 36.39 20.28 9.20
N GLY A 9 35.62 20.72 8.21
CA GLY A 9 34.59 19.92 7.51
C GLY A 9 33.25 19.73 8.22
N LEU A 10 33.10 20.08 9.51
CA LEU A 10 31.86 19.94 10.25
C LEU A 10 30.81 21.02 9.90
N GLY A 11 31.23 22.15 9.38
CA GLY A 11 30.35 23.23 8.98
C GLY A 11 29.40 22.85 7.86
N ASP A 12 29.87 22.12 6.86
CA ASP A 12 29.04 21.64 5.75
C ASP A 12 28.13 20.47 6.17
N VAL A 13 28.63 19.60 7.06
CA VAL A 13 27.83 18.50 7.64
C VAL A 13 26.72 19.09 8.51
N TYR A 14 27.02 20.10 9.31
CA TYR A 14 26.03 20.76 10.16
C TYR A 14 24.95 21.48 9.33
N LYS A 15 25.31 22.20 8.29
CA LYS A 15 24.36 22.85 7.37
C LYS A 15 23.45 21.84 6.66
N ARG A 16 23.97 20.66 6.30
CA ARG A 16 23.21 19.60 5.66
C ARG A 16 22.21 18.91 6.59
N HIS A 17 22.44 18.94 7.90
CA HIS A 17 21.60 18.30 8.91
C HIS A 17 20.63 19.27 9.60
N TYR A 18 20.80 20.60 9.39
CA TYR A 18 19.87 21.56 9.94
C TYR A 18 18.52 21.48 9.18
N PRO A 19 17.39 21.35 9.88
CA PRO A 19 16.10 21.21 9.23
C PRO A 19 15.69 22.50 8.49
N HIS A 20 15.32 22.33 7.25
CA HIS A 20 14.78 23.38 6.39
C HIS A 20 13.37 23.04 5.94
N CYS A 21 12.57 24.04 5.64
CA CYS A 21 11.25 23.87 5.06
C CYS A 21 11.36 23.22 3.68
N TRP A 22 10.74 22.08 3.48
CA TRP A 22 10.79 21.34 2.21
C TRP A 22 10.18 22.08 1.00
N ARG A 23 9.40 23.16 1.25
CA ARG A 23 8.81 23.98 0.19
C ARG A 23 9.63 25.18 -0.22
N CYS A 24 10.18 25.92 0.76
CA CYS A 24 10.84 27.20 0.53
C CYS A 24 12.30 27.22 0.98
N ASP A 25 12.84 26.09 1.45
CA ASP A 25 14.23 25.92 1.92
C ASP A 25 14.65 26.88 3.04
N THR A 26 13.68 27.53 3.72
CA THR A 26 13.94 28.40 4.86
C THR A 26 14.34 27.57 6.08
N PRO A 27 15.39 27.97 6.83
CA PRO A 27 15.75 27.29 8.07
C PRO A 27 14.58 27.29 9.07
N LEU A 28 14.34 26.13 9.71
CA LEU A 28 13.31 25.98 10.73
C LEU A 28 13.87 26.35 12.11
N ILE A 29 13.02 26.85 12.99
CA ILE A 29 13.35 27.08 14.40
C ILE A 29 12.69 26.02 15.27
N TYR A 30 13.33 25.65 16.37
CA TYR A 30 12.76 24.79 17.40
C TYR A 30 12.18 25.65 18.51
N TYR A 31 10.95 25.37 18.92
CA TYR A 31 10.36 25.94 20.12
C TYR A 31 9.43 24.93 20.79
N ALA A 32 9.34 25.00 22.11
CA ALA A 32 8.47 24.12 22.91
C ALA A 32 7.01 24.54 22.74
N ARG A 33 6.14 23.55 22.67
CA ARG A 33 4.71 23.71 22.52
C ARG A 33 3.96 22.60 23.24
N GLU A 34 2.85 22.91 23.86
CA GLU A 34 1.93 21.92 24.40
C GLU A 34 1.31 21.10 23.26
N SER A 35 1.20 19.81 23.46
CA SER A 35 0.68 18.88 22.47
C SER A 35 0.11 17.64 23.16
N TRP A 36 -0.87 17.02 22.50
CA TRP A 36 -1.44 15.76 22.93
C TRP A 36 -0.60 14.58 22.43
N PHE A 37 -0.38 13.60 23.30
CA PHE A 37 0.42 12.43 23.00
C PHE A 37 -0.32 11.14 23.38
N ILE A 38 -0.17 10.11 22.55
CA ILE A 38 -0.46 8.74 22.93
C ILE A 38 0.84 8.11 23.44
N LYS A 39 0.82 7.51 24.64
CA LYS A 39 2.00 6.91 25.27
C LYS A 39 2.32 5.56 24.62
N MET A 40 2.90 5.57 23.43
CA MET A 40 3.25 4.37 22.67
C MET A 40 4.33 3.53 23.35
N THR A 41 5.18 4.16 24.15
CA THR A 41 6.21 3.48 24.95
C THR A 41 5.61 2.49 25.96
N ALA A 42 4.35 2.67 26.38
CA ALA A 42 3.66 1.75 27.28
C ALA A 42 3.26 0.41 26.63
N VAL A 43 3.13 0.37 25.31
CA VAL A 43 2.74 -0.82 24.52
C VAL A 43 3.85 -1.32 23.61
N LYS A 44 5.07 -0.92 23.85
CA LYS A 44 6.24 -1.26 23.03
C LYS A 44 6.40 -2.77 22.81
N ASP A 45 6.33 -3.56 23.88
CA ASP A 45 6.51 -5.01 23.79
C ASP A 45 5.39 -5.68 23.00
N ASP A 46 4.17 -5.15 23.10
CA ASP A 46 3.03 -5.60 22.33
C ASP A 46 3.17 -5.29 20.84
N LEU A 47 3.68 -4.10 20.50
CA LEU A 47 4.01 -3.72 19.11
C LEU A 47 5.02 -4.68 18.49
N ILE A 48 6.10 -4.98 19.22
CA ILE A 48 7.14 -5.91 18.75
C ILE A 48 6.57 -7.33 18.59
N ARG A 49 5.80 -7.80 19.57
CA ARG A 49 5.15 -9.11 19.51
C ARG A 49 4.22 -9.21 18.31
N ASN A 50 3.37 -8.23 18.07
CA ASN A 50 2.43 -8.19 16.95
C ASN A 50 3.18 -8.13 15.62
N ASN A 51 4.25 -7.33 15.50
CA ASN A 51 5.10 -7.28 14.32
C ASN A 51 5.69 -8.64 13.94
N ASN A 52 6.07 -9.44 14.94
CA ASN A 52 6.65 -10.76 14.71
C ASN A 52 5.65 -11.80 14.17
N THR A 53 4.36 -11.50 14.17
CA THR A 53 3.33 -12.37 13.55
C THR A 53 3.10 -12.11 12.07
N ILE A 54 3.66 -11.02 11.51
CA ILE A 54 3.44 -10.57 10.14
C ILE A 54 4.45 -11.24 9.20
N ASN A 55 3.95 -11.71 8.08
CA ASN A 55 4.78 -12.15 6.96
C ASN A 55 5.25 -10.95 6.12
N TRP A 56 6.42 -10.43 6.45
CA TRP A 56 7.05 -9.34 5.73
C TRP A 56 7.79 -9.82 4.49
N ILE A 57 7.54 -9.19 3.35
CA ILE A 57 8.18 -9.47 2.07
C ILE A 57 8.86 -8.18 1.56
N PRO A 58 10.19 -8.05 1.72
CA PRO A 58 11.11 -9.02 2.31
C PRO A 58 11.11 -9.00 3.85
N GLU A 59 11.41 -10.13 4.45
CA GLU A 59 11.49 -10.31 5.91
C GLU A 59 12.44 -9.31 6.59
N SER A 60 13.50 -8.91 5.90
CA SER A 60 14.49 -7.94 6.39
C SER A 60 13.91 -6.55 6.73
N ILE A 61 12.79 -6.17 6.14
CA ILE A 61 12.12 -4.91 6.48
C ILE A 61 11.42 -5.02 7.84
N GLY A 62 10.71 -6.12 8.08
CA GLY A 62 10.00 -6.35 9.35
C GLY A 62 10.95 -6.50 10.54
N LYS A 63 12.06 -7.22 10.37
CA LYS A 63 13.08 -7.42 11.42
C LYS A 63 14.02 -6.21 11.57
N GLY A 64 14.41 -5.58 10.47
CA GLY A 64 15.32 -4.44 10.48
C GLY A 64 14.57 -3.12 10.56
N ARG A 65 14.41 -2.41 9.43
CA ARG A 65 13.92 -1.03 9.40
C ARG A 65 12.63 -0.77 10.23
N PHE A 66 11.65 -1.68 10.18
CA PHE A 66 10.42 -1.53 10.94
C PHE A 66 10.58 -2.02 12.39
N GLY A 67 11.23 -3.17 12.59
CA GLY A 67 11.55 -3.69 13.92
C GLY A 67 12.39 -2.73 14.74
N ASP A 68 13.49 -2.21 14.18
CA ASP A 68 14.33 -1.19 14.80
C ASP A 68 13.54 0.08 15.19
N TRP A 69 12.57 0.46 14.36
CA TRP A 69 11.68 1.58 14.66
C TRP A 69 10.80 1.30 15.88
N LEU A 70 10.22 0.10 15.98
CA LEU A 70 9.39 -0.30 17.12
C LEU A 70 10.21 -0.46 18.40
N GLU A 71 11.43 -0.97 18.30
CA GLU A 71 12.35 -1.06 19.45
C GLU A 71 12.72 0.31 20.03
N ASN A 72 12.73 1.34 19.20
CA ASN A 72 13.03 2.72 19.57
C ASN A 72 11.79 3.62 19.49
N VAL A 73 10.59 3.04 19.67
CA VAL A 73 9.34 3.78 19.58
C VAL A 73 9.30 4.93 20.58
N GLN A 74 8.84 6.09 20.10
CA GLN A 74 8.58 7.27 20.91
C GLN A 74 7.08 7.48 21.07
N ASP A 75 6.67 8.25 22.08
CA ASP A 75 5.29 8.63 22.24
C ASP A 75 4.78 9.42 21.04
N TRP A 76 3.60 9.11 20.56
CA TRP A 76 3.05 9.67 19.33
C TRP A 76 2.33 10.98 19.59
N GLY A 77 2.91 12.09 19.17
CA GLY A 77 2.27 13.40 19.19
C GLY A 77 1.15 13.48 18.15
N ILE A 78 -0.10 13.38 18.60
CA ILE A 78 -1.29 13.28 17.74
C ILE A 78 -1.93 14.63 17.38
N SER A 79 -1.67 15.70 18.12
CA SER A 79 -2.31 16.99 17.88
C SER A 79 -1.61 17.82 16.81
N ARG A 80 -2.39 18.50 15.97
CA ARG A 80 -1.91 19.40 14.94
C ARG A 80 -2.62 20.75 15.04
N ASN A 81 -1.87 21.84 14.91
CA ASN A 81 -2.45 23.17 14.81
C ASN A 81 -2.75 23.48 13.35
N ARG A 82 -3.88 23.00 12.89
CA ARG A 82 -4.39 23.18 11.53
C ARG A 82 -5.84 23.64 11.61
N TYR A 83 -6.28 24.33 10.58
CA TYR A 83 -7.70 24.68 10.46
C TYR A 83 -8.51 23.46 10.01
N TRP A 84 -8.04 22.76 8.98
CA TRP A 84 -8.71 21.59 8.43
C TRP A 84 -8.08 20.28 8.91
N GLY A 85 -8.90 19.35 9.29
CA GLY A 85 -8.60 18.01 9.75
C GLY A 85 -9.68 17.52 10.72
N THR A 86 -9.60 16.27 11.14
CA THR A 86 -10.47 15.68 12.15
C THR A 86 -10.23 16.35 13.50
N PRO A 87 -11.22 17.04 14.10
CA PRO A 87 -11.05 17.69 15.40
C PRO A 87 -10.76 16.68 16.49
N LEU A 88 -9.83 16.98 17.40
CA LEU A 88 -9.69 16.20 18.64
C LEU A 88 -10.97 16.26 19.43
N ASN A 89 -11.49 15.11 19.81
CA ASN A 89 -12.76 14.96 20.54
C ASN A 89 -12.60 15.13 22.06
N ILE A 90 -11.81 16.12 22.49
CA ILE A 90 -11.49 16.40 23.90
C ILE A 90 -12.03 17.76 24.27
N TRP A 91 -12.77 17.84 25.37
CA TRP A 91 -13.26 19.06 26.00
C TRP A 91 -12.52 19.29 27.31
N GLU A 92 -12.15 20.54 27.56
CA GLU A 92 -11.44 20.95 28.77
C GLU A 92 -12.25 21.98 29.56
N CYS A 93 -12.17 21.85 30.88
CA CYS A 93 -12.77 22.77 31.84
C CYS A 93 -11.71 23.65 32.48
N GLU A 94 -12.05 24.86 32.85
CA GLU A 94 -11.21 25.74 33.68
C GLU A 94 -10.73 25.10 35.01
N CYS A 95 -11.44 24.11 35.51
CA CYS A 95 -11.02 23.39 36.72
C CYS A 95 -9.92 22.33 36.46
N GLY A 96 -9.53 22.13 35.18
CA GLY A 96 -8.53 21.15 34.76
C GLY A 96 -9.13 19.77 34.43
N CYS A 97 -10.45 19.59 34.53
CA CYS A 97 -11.10 18.35 34.09
C CYS A 97 -11.10 18.27 32.57
N GLN A 98 -10.75 17.09 32.06
CA GLN A 98 -10.74 16.76 30.64
C GLN A 98 -11.69 15.62 30.36
N HIS A 99 -12.43 15.68 29.26
CA HIS A 99 -13.35 14.63 28.85
C HIS A 99 -13.25 14.39 27.35
N SER A 100 -13.15 13.11 26.95
CA SER A 100 -13.16 12.68 25.56
C SER A 100 -14.54 12.16 25.19
N VAL A 101 -15.21 12.81 24.25
CA VAL A 101 -16.56 12.43 23.80
C VAL A 101 -16.45 11.35 22.71
N GLY A 102 -17.11 10.21 22.93
CA GLY A 102 -17.03 9.03 22.06
C GLY A 102 -18.13 8.93 21.00
N SER A 103 -19.26 9.64 21.17
CA SER A 103 -20.37 9.57 20.21
C SER A 103 -21.19 10.87 20.14
N ARG A 104 -22.04 10.97 19.11
CA ARG A 104 -23.00 12.09 18.99
C ARG A 104 -24.05 12.06 20.10
N GLU A 105 -24.45 10.86 20.53
CA GLU A 105 -25.39 10.64 21.61
C GLU A 105 -24.81 11.18 22.92
N GLU A 106 -23.58 10.82 23.24
CA GLU A 106 -22.86 11.31 24.42
C GLU A 106 -22.69 12.85 24.36
N LEU A 107 -22.32 13.37 23.18
CA LEU A 107 -22.22 14.81 22.98
C LEU A 107 -23.53 15.53 23.26
N TYR A 108 -24.66 14.97 22.81
CA TYR A 108 -25.99 15.49 23.09
C TYR A 108 -26.35 15.40 24.58
N GLU A 109 -26.14 14.25 25.20
CA GLU A 109 -26.45 14.04 26.62
C GLU A 109 -25.67 15.01 27.52
N MET A 110 -24.38 15.22 27.25
CA MET A 110 -23.52 16.10 28.03
C MET A 110 -23.74 17.60 27.75
N SER A 111 -24.08 17.96 26.50
CA SER A 111 -24.32 19.36 26.13
C SER A 111 -25.73 19.82 26.41
N GLY A 112 -26.71 18.95 26.22
CA GLY A 112 -28.14 19.30 26.18
C GLY A 112 -28.52 20.14 24.94
N ASP A 113 -27.65 20.19 23.93
CA ASP A 113 -27.85 20.99 22.72
C ASP A 113 -28.33 20.09 21.56
N GLU A 114 -29.53 20.31 21.04
CA GLU A 114 -30.09 19.52 19.94
C GLU A 114 -29.20 19.52 18.69
N ARG A 115 -28.37 20.57 18.48
CA ARG A 115 -27.42 20.65 17.37
C ARG A 115 -26.38 19.53 17.41
N ALA A 116 -26.03 19.01 18.59
CA ALA A 116 -25.07 17.94 18.76
C ALA A 116 -25.41 16.67 17.96
N LYS A 117 -26.71 16.39 17.73
CA LYS A 117 -27.18 15.21 17.00
C LYS A 117 -26.82 15.25 15.50
N THR A 118 -26.70 16.44 14.91
CA THR A 118 -26.55 16.63 13.47
C THR A 118 -25.40 17.57 13.08
N VAL A 119 -24.68 18.13 14.06
CA VAL A 119 -23.59 19.08 13.81
C VAL A 119 -22.53 18.48 12.88
N GLU A 120 -22.00 19.29 11.98
CA GLU A 120 -20.83 18.95 11.19
C GLU A 120 -19.62 18.76 12.13
N LEU A 121 -19.00 17.55 12.11
CA LEU A 121 -17.87 17.20 12.99
C LEU A 121 -16.54 17.79 12.50
N HIS A 122 -16.59 19.00 11.91
CA HIS A 122 -15.44 19.80 11.52
C HIS A 122 -15.47 21.19 12.13
N ARG A 123 -14.33 21.84 12.14
CA ARG A 123 -14.25 23.25 12.52
C ARG A 123 -14.92 24.13 11.46
N PRO A 124 -15.59 25.20 11.84
CA PRO A 124 -15.76 25.72 13.21
C PRO A 124 -16.96 25.13 13.96
N TYR A 125 -17.80 24.33 13.30
CA TYR A 125 -19.13 23.95 13.78
C TYR A 125 -19.12 23.18 15.11
N ILE A 126 -18.19 22.21 15.25
CA ILE A 126 -18.08 21.42 16.49
C ILE A 126 -17.52 22.25 17.65
N ASP A 127 -16.76 23.31 17.38
CA ASP A 127 -16.18 24.19 18.40
C ASP A 127 -17.23 25.00 19.16
N ASP A 128 -18.42 25.16 18.58
CA ASP A 128 -19.55 25.90 19.20
C ASP A 128 -20.35 25.05 20.20
N ILE A 129 -20.08 23.71 20.26
CA ILE A 129 -20.75 22.82 21.20
C ILE A 129 -19.95 22.73 22.49
N THR A 130 -20.57 23.17 23.58
CA THR A 130 -20.02 23.05 24.93
C THR A 130 -20.70 21.91 25.70
N ILE A 131 -19.96 21.22 26.55
CA ILE A 131 -20.50 20.17 27.43
C ILE A 131 -20.40 20.59 28.90
N LYS A 132 -21.17 19.97 29.78
CA LYS A 132 -21.08 20.24 31.21
C LYS A 132 -19.97 19.44 31.87
N CYS A 133 -19.14 20.11 32.63
CA CYS A 133 -18.09 19.46 33.39
C CYS A 133 -18.70 18.51 34.45
N PRO A 134 -18.33 17.24 34.48
CA PRO A 134 -18.83 16.27 35.47
C PRO A 134 -18.37 16.59 36.88
N GLU A 135 -17.27 17.32 37.06
CA GLU A 135 -16.71 17.62 38.38
C GLU A 135 -17.27 18.93 38.96
N CYS A 136 -17.35 20.01 38.19
CA CYS A 136 -17.71 21.32 38.73
C CYS A 136 -18.98 21.93 38.10
N GLY A 137 -19.58 21.26 37.08
CA GLY A 137 -20.81 21.71 36.40
C GLY A 137 -20.62 22.91 35.46
N LYS A 138 -19.41 23.51 35.35
CA LYS A 138 -19.12 24.60 34.43
C LYS A 138 -19.07 24.12 33.00
N PRO A 139 -19.21 25.03 32.02
CA PRO A 139 -19.03 24.65 30.60
C PRO A 139 -17.59 24.25 30.31
N MET A 140 -17.43 23.20 29.51
CA MET A 140 -16.17 22.77 28.92
C MET A 140 -16.15 23.12 27.45
N HIS A 141 -14.99 23.50 26.95
CA HIS A 141 -14.77 23.84 25.54
C HIS A 141 -13.85 22.81 24.88
N ARG A 142 -14.10 22.51 23.62
CA ARG A 142 -13.26 21.62 22.86
C ARG A 142 -11.86 22.23 22.65
N VAL A 143 -10.82 21.42 22.75
CA VAL A 143 -9.45 21.83 22.44
C VAL A 143 -9.32 22.23 20.96
N PRO A 144 -8.56 23.29 20.61
CA PRO A 144 -8.58 23.84 19.25
C PRO A 144 -7.86 22.97 18.21
N GLU A 145 -7.12 21.98 18.62
CA GLU A 145 -6.32 21.14 17.75
C GLU A 145 -7.17 20.17 16.93
N VAL A 146 -6.57 19.73 15.80
CA VAL A 146 -7.06 18.59 15.02
C VAL A 146 -6.10 17.41 15.19
N ILE A 147 -6.59 16.21 14.92
CA ILE A 147 -5.77 15.00 15.04
C ILE A 147 -4.81 14.89 13.85
N ASP A 148 -3.73 14.15 14.02
CA ASP A 148 -2.80 13.79 12.97
C ASP A 148 -3.50 12.94 11.91
N CYS A 149 -3.38 13.30 10.64
CA CYS A 149 -3.97 12.54 9.51
C CYS A 149 -3.47 11.07 9.44
N TRP A 150 -2.33 10.78 10.03
CA TRP A 150 -1.86 9.40 10.17
C TRP A 150 -2.70 8.57 11.12
N PHE A 151 -3.35 9.20 12.10
CA PHE A 151 -4.34 8.55 12.94
C PHE A 151 -5.59 8.19 12.12
N ASP A 152 -6.13 9.12 11.34
CA ASP A 152 -7.27 8.83 10.47
C ASP A 152 -6.98 7.65 9.52
N SER A 153 -5.79 7.61 8.95
CA SER A 153 -5.39 6.52 8.05
C SER A 153 -5.12 5.19 8.77
N GLY A 154 -4.67 5.24 10.02
CA GLY A 154 -4.47 4.06 10.87
C GLY A 154 -5.79 3.46 11.35
N ALA A 155 -6.83 4.28 11.49
CA ALA A 155 -8.17 3.86 11.86
C ALA A 155 -8.92 3.10 10.75
N MET A 156 -8.44 3.11 9.51
CA MET A 156 -9.12 2.56 8.35
C MET A 156 -9.67 1.14 8.55
N PRO A 157 -8.95 0.18 9.14
CA PRO A 157 -9.42 -1.21 9.24
C PRO A 157 -10.76 -1.36 9.97
N PHE A 158 -11.06 -0.50 10.92
CA PHE A 158 -12.31 -0.53 11.72
C PHE A 158 -13.25 0.63 11.35
N ALA A 159 -12.72 1.82 11.05
CA ALA A 159 -13.53 2.97 10.71
C ALA A 159 -14.35 2.78 9.42
N GLN A 160 -13.81 2.09 8.41
CA GLN A 160 -14.55 1.79 7.17
C GLN A 160 -15.82 0.96 7.38
N HIS A 161 -15.88 0.21 8.46
CA HIS A 161 -17.03 -0.60 8.84
C HIS A 161 -17.96 0.09 9.84
N HIS A 162 -17.60 1.27 10.31
CA HIS A 162 -18.24 1.97 11.42
C HIS A 162 -18.27 1.09 12.70
N TYR A 163 -17.24 0.26 12.86
CA TYR A 163 -17.07 -0.58 14.05
C TYR A 163 -16.75 0.31 15.29
N PRO A 164 -17.28 0.04 16.48
CA PRO A 164 -18.08 -1.14 16.84
C PRO A 164 -19.61 -0.97 16.69
N PHE A 165 -20.08 0.14 16.13
CA PHE A 165 -21.50 0.50 16.08
C PHE A 165 -22.28 -0.25 15.01
N GLU A 166 -21.60 -0.57 13.89
CA GLU A 166 -22.16 -1.27 12.73
C GLU A 166 -21.19 -2.31 12.21
N ASN A 167 -21.67 -3.24 11.36
CA ASN A 167 -20.89 -4.20 10.57
C ASN A 167 -19.86 -5.02 11.37
N GLU A 168 -20.15 -5.34 12.63
CA GLU A 168 -19.22 -6.07 13.51
C GLU A 168 -18.80 -7.43 12.94
N ASP A 169 -19.73 -8.18 12.36
CA ASP A 169 -19.44 -9.50 11.76
C ASP A 169 -18.53 -9.38 10.54
N LEU A 170 -18.73 -8.35 9.72
CA LEU A 170 -17.89 -8.08 8.56
C LEU A 170 -16.48 -7.69 8.98
N PHE A 171 -16.36 -6.82 10.00
CA PHE A 171 -15.07 -6.47 10.58
C PHE A 171 -14.32 -7.71 11.08
N LYS A 172 -14.97 -8.57 11.86
CA LYS A 172 -14.35 -9.79 12.38
C LYS A 172 -13.86 -10.76 11.28
N GLN A 173 -14.53 -10.78 10.13
CA GLN A 173 -14.14 -11.60 8.99
C GLN A 173 -12.95 -11.02 8.21
N GLN A 174 -12.79 -9.70 8.20
CA GLN A 174 -11.80 -8.99 7.39
C GLN A 174 -10.60 -8.46 8.19
N PHE A 175 -10.63 -8.58 9.50
CA PHE A 175 -9.56 -8.12 10.36
C PHE A 175 -8.86 -9.28 11.11
N PRO A 176 -7.53 -9.41 10.99
CA PRO A 176 -6.58 -8.58 10.22
C PRO A 176 -6.77 -8.69 8.71
N ALA A 177 -6.34 -7.67 7.97
CA ALA A 177 -6.28 -7.75 6.51
C ALA A 177 -5.33 -8.88 6.07
N GLN A 178 -5.74 -9.70 5.12
CA GLN A 178 -4.90 -10.79 4.61
C GLN A 178 -3.65 -10.27 3.90
N PHE A 179 -3.76 -9.11 3.25
CA PHE A 179 -2.67 -8.56 2.45
C PHE A 179 -2.75 -7.03 2.35
N ILE A 180 -1.60 -6.37 2.50
CA ILE A 180 -1.40 -4.97 2.12
C ILE A 180 -0.10 -4.79 1.34
N SER A 181 0.03 -3.71 0.58
CA SER A 181 1.26 -3.36 -0.12
C SER A 181 1.39 -1.86 -0.28
N GLU A 182 2.55 -1.34 0.10
CA GLU A 182 2.95 0.06 -0.08
C GLU A 182 4.47 0.17 -0.11
N ALA A 183 4.99 1.36 -0.40
CA ALA A 183 6.42 1.61 -0.50
C ALA A 183 7.12 1.63 0.89
N VAL A 184 8.43 1.46 0.87
CA VAL A 184 9.28 1.31 2.07
C VAL A 184 9.25 2.51 3.02
N ASP A 185 8.92 3.70 2.53
CA ASP A 185 8.74 4.89 3.38
C ASP A 185 7.57 4.76 4.35
N GLN A 186 6.57 3.91 4.04
CA GLN A 186 5.41 3.65 4.88
C GLN A 186 5.72 2.87 6.16
N THR A 187 6.94 2.37 6.32
CA THR A 187 7.43 1.87 7.61
C THR A 187 7.46 2.95 8.70
N ARG A 188 7.50 4.23 8.30
CA ARG A 188 7.36 5.40 9.19
C ARG A 188 6.14 6.25 8.80
N GLY A 189 5.08 5.62 8.38
CA GLY A 189 3.82 6.22 7.98
C GLY A 189 2.69 5.23 8.21
N TRP A 190 2.01 4.81 7.15
CA TRP A 190 0.79 4.01 7.24
C TRP A 190 0.98 2.63 7.90
N PHE A 191 2.07 1.91 7.62
CA PHE A 191 2.33 0.62 8.29
C PHE A 191 2.43 0.79 9.81
N TYR A 192 3.04 1.89 10.26
CA TYR A 192 3.16 2.18 11.69
C TYR A 192 1.84 2.62 12.31
N SER A 193 1.08 3.53 11.70
CA SER A 193 -0.20 3.98 12.25
C SER A 193 -1.22 2.85 12.35
N LEU A 194 -1.30 1.97 11.33
CA LEU A 194 -2.10 0.75 11.39
C LEU A 194 -1.69 -0.14 12.58
N MET A 195 -0.38 -0.38 12.74
CA MET A 195 0.15 -1.22 13.82
C MET A 195 -0.10 -0.60 15.19
N ALA A 196 0.08 0.70 15.33
CA ALA A 196 -0.11 1.43 16.57
C ALA A 196 -1.56 1.32 17.07
N GLU A 197 -2.52 1.69 16.22
CA GLU A 197 -3.94 1.68 16.60
C GLU A 197 -4.48 0.27 16.80
N SER A 198 -4.10 -0.67 15.93
CA SER A 198 -4.49 -2.07 16.08
C SER A 198 -3.96 -2.69 17.38
N THR A 199 -2.72 -2.35 17.77
CA THR A 199 -2.15 -2.82 19.04
C THR A 199 -2.86 -2.21 20.24
N LEU A 200 -3.15 -0.90 20.18
CA LEU A 200 -3.84 -0.20 21.28
C LEU A 200 -5.28 -0.70 21.49
N LEU A 201 -6.02 -0.95 20.42
CA LEU A 201 -7.44 -1.28 20.47
C LEU A 201 -7.70 -2.78 20.58
N PHE A 202 -6.93 -3.61 19.88
CA PHE A 202 -7.20 -5.05 19.71
C PHE A 202 -6.06 -5.94 20.18
N ASN A 203 -4.91 -5.36 20.51
CA ASN A 203 -3.67 -6.08 20.84
C ASN A 203 -3.29 -7.15 19.79
N LYS A 204 -3.46 -6.81 18.52
CA LYS A 204 -3.29 -7.70 17.38
C LYS A 204 -2.65 -6.96 16.20
N ALA A 205 -1.91 -7.69 15.35
CA ALA A 205 -1.40 -7.14 14.10
C ALA A 205 -2.56 -6.74 13.16
N PRO A 206 -2.47 -5.63 12.43
CA PRO A 206 -3.55 -5.15 11.55
C PRO A 206 -3.62 -5.87 10.21
N TYR A 207 -2.56 -6.57 9.82
CA TYR A 207 -2.42 -7.31 8.55
C TYR A 207 -1.55 -8.55 8.75
N GLU A 208 -1.76 -9.56 7.91
CA GLU A 208 -1.03 -10.82 7.95
C GLU A 208 0.18 -10.84 7.02
N ASN A 209 0.01 -10.30 5.81
CA ASN A 209 1.06 -10.29 4.78
C ASN A 209 1.26 -8.88 4.24
N VAL A 210 2.51 -8.50 4.02
CA VAL A 210 2.84 -7.20 3.43
C VAL A 210 3.99 -7.30 2.44
N ILE A 211 3.75 -6.86 1.20
CA ILE A 211 4.84 -6.63 0.23
C ILE A 211 5.25 -5.18 0.34
N VAL A 212 6.51 -4.96 0.70
CA VAL A 212 7.09 -3.62 0.78
C VAL A 212 7.74 -3.28 -0.55
N LEU A 213 7.22 -2.25 -1.23
CA LEU A 213 7.67 -1.87 -2.55
C LEU A 213 8.93 -0.99 -2.51
N GLY A 214 9.84 -1.22 -3.45
CA GLY A 214 10.94 -0.32 -3.75
C GLY A 214 10.46 0.94 -4.49
N HIS A 215 11.31 1.97 -4.52
CA HIS A 215 11.00 3.20 -5.25
C HIS A 215 11.10 3.00 -6.77
N VAL A 216 10.18 3.61 -7.50
CA VAL A 216 10.32 3.74 -8.96
C VAL A 216 11.29 4.89 -9.25
N GLN A 217 12.30 4.60 -10.07
CA GLN A 217 13.36 5.50 -10.49
C GLN A 217 13.23 5.82 -11.97
N ASP A 218 13.86 6.89 -12.42
CA ASP A 218 14.00 7.19 -13.84
C ASP A 218 14.97 6.19 -14.52
N GLU A 219 15.15 6.32 -15.83
CA GLU A 219 16.03 5.44 -16.63
C GLU A 219 17.49 5.46 -16.15
N ASN A 220 17.93 6.53 -15.52
CA ASN A 220 19.28 6.72 -14.98
C ASN A 220 19.42 6.21 -13.52
N GLY A 221 18.35 5.68 -12.92
CA GLY A 221 18.34 5.23 -11.54
C GLY A 221 18.22 6.36 -10.51
N GLN A 222 17.79 7.55 -10.94
CA GLN A 222 17.54 8.67 -10.03
C GLN A 222 16.11 8.63 -9.52
N LYS A 223 15.92 9.03 -8.25
CA LYS A 223 14.58 9.17 -7.68
C LYS A 223 13.78 10.19 -8.50
N MET A 224 12.60 9.79 -8.97
CA MET A 224 11.68 10.68 -9.67
C MET A 224 11.17 11.78 -8.75
N SER A 225 11.13 13.01 -9.24
CA SER A 225 10.63 14.17 -8.52
C SER A 225 10.09 15.21 -9.50
N LYS A 226 8.91 15.77 -9.20
CA LYS A 226 8.34 16.87 -10.01
C LYS A 226 9.28 18.09 -10.07
N SER A 227 9.98 18.37 -8.98
CA SER A 227 10.94 19.49 -8.91
C SER A 227 12.19 19.32 -9.78
N LYS A 228 12.55 18.06 -10.11
CA LYS A 228 13.68 17.74 -11.00
C LYS A 228 13.27 17.57 -12.46
N GLY A 229 11.98 17.58 -12.77
CA GLY A 229 11.46 17.38 -14.11
C GLY A 229 11.69 15.97 -14.70
N ASN A 230 12.07 14.99 -13.89
CA ASN A 230 12.31 13.61 -14.31
C ASN A 230 11.15 12.65 -13.93
N ALA A 231 10.03 13.17 -13.50
CA ALA A 231 8.85 12.37 -13.23
C ALA A 231 8.13 12.03 -14.54
N VAL A 232 7.77 10.76 -14.70
CA VAL A 232 6.91 10.30 -15.80
C VAL A 232 5.45 10.50 -15.37
N ASP A 233 4.64 11.11 -16.23
CA ASP A 233 3.21 11.17 -15.99
C ASP A 233 2.59 9.79 -16.20
N PRO A 234 1.87 9.23 -15.22
CA PRO A 234 1.29 7.90 -15.34
C PRO A 234 0.26 7.79 -16.48
N PHE A 235 -0.52 8.84 -16.74
CA PHE A 235 -1.53 8.83 -17.79
C PHE A 235 -0.90 8.84 -19.17
N ASP A 236 0.15 9.64 -19.39
CA ASP A 236 0.91 9.64 -20.65
C ASP A 236 1.56 8.27 -20.88
N ALA A 237 2.06 7.63 -19.83
CA ALA A 237 2.62 6.28 -19.92
C ALA A 237 1.55 5.23 -20.28
N LEU A 238 0.36 5.31 -19.67
CA LEU A 238 -0.78 4.43 -19.96
C LEU A 238 -1.26 4.57 -21.41
N GLU A 239 -1.37 5.80 -21.91
CA GLU A 239 -1.73 6.06 -23.32
C GLU A 239 -0.66 5.55 -24.29
N THR A 240 0.62 5.69 -23.92
CA THR A 240 1.74 5.32 -24.82
C THR A 240 1.97 3.81 -24.90
N TYR A 241 1.91 3.11 -23.76
CA TYR A 241 2.32 1.70 -23.67
C TYR A 241 1.15 0.74 -23.40
N GLY A 242 0.04 1.23 -22.90
CA GLY A 242 -1.07 0.42 -22.40
C GLY A 242 -0.86 -0.11 -20.97
N ALA A 243 -1.96 -0.28 -20.23
CA ALA A 243 -1.91 -0.70 -18.83
C ALA A 243 -1.29 -2.09 -18.64
N ASP A 244 -1.60 -3.05 -19.51
CA ASP A 244 -1.11 -4.41 -19.39
C ASP A 244 0.39 -4.53 -19.63
N ALA A 245 0.95 -3.74 -20.55
CA ALA A 245 2.39 -3.70 -20.78
C ALA A 245 3.15 -3.14 -19.57
N ILE A 246 2.61 -2.10 -18.93
CA ILE A 246 3.18 -1.50 -17.73
C ILE A 246 3.10 -2.47 -16.55
N ARG A 247 1.94 -3.12 -16.33
CA ARG A 247 1.78 -4.15 -15.30
C ARG A 247 2.75 -5.30 -15.50
N TRP A 248 2.82 -5.83 -16.73
CA TRP A 248 3.75 -6.90 -17.07
C TRP A 248 5.19 -6.54 -16.79
N TYR A 249 5.61 -5.33 -17.17
CA TYR A 249 6.93 -4.82 -16.90
C TYR A 249 7.27 -4.86 -15.40
N PHE A 250 6.38 -4.36 -14.54
CA PHE A 250 6.62 -4.36 -13.10
C PHE A 250 6.62 -5.75 -12.47
N TYR A 251 5.86 -6.69 -13.01
CA TYR A 251 5.83 -8.05 -12.49
C TYR A 251 7.05 -8.89 -12.86
N ILE A 252 7.59 -8.73 -14.07
CA ILE A 252 8.66 -9.59 -14.57
C ILE A 252 10.06 -9.03 -14.32
N ASN A 253 10.20 -7.71 -14.22
CA ASN A 253 11.50 -7.03 -14.27
C ASN A 253 12.37 -7.34 -13.05
N SER A 254 11.88 -7.11 -11.83
CA SER A 254 12.64 -7.28 -10.59
C SER A 254 11.74 -7.65 -9.42
N ALA A 255 12.36 -8.06 -8.31
CA ALA A 255 11.64 -8.25 -7.05
C ALA A 255 10.96 -6.94 -6.61
N PRO A 256 9.70 -6.95 -6.16
CA PRO A 256 8.92 -5.74 -5.87
C PRO A 256 9.58 -4.78 -4.88
N TRP A 257 10.38 -5.29 -3.94
CA TRP A 257 11.06 -4.51 -2.91
C TRP A 257 12.37 -3.84 -3.37
N LEU A 258 12.84 -4.17 -4.57
CA LEU A 258 14.02 -3.52 -5.14
C LEU A 258 13.63 -2.23 -5.88
N PRO A 259 14.52 -1.23 -5.91
CA PRO A 259 14.29 -0.06 -6.75
C PRO A 259 14.11 -0.47 -8.22
N ASN A 260 13.04 0.01 -8.83
CA ASN A 260 12.69 -0.34 -10.21
C ASN A 260 12.86 0.88 -11.12
N ARG A 261 13.68 0.75 -12.17
CA ARG A 261 13.90 1.82 -13.14
C ARG A 261 12.80 1.77 -14.19
N PHE A 262 12.01 2.84 -14.29
CA PHE A 262 11.01 2.94 -15.37
C PHE A 262 11.70 3.35 -16.67
N HIS A 263 11.62 2.48 -17.67
CA HIS A 263 12.28 2.65 -18.95
C HIS A 263 11.32 2.25 -20.08
N GLY A 264 10.85 3.23 -20.86
CA GLY A 264 9.82 3.01 -21.89
C GLY A 264 10.17 1.94 -22.91
N LYS A 265 11.44 1.87 -23.36
CA LYS A 265 11.88 0.81 -24.29
C LYS A 265 11.77 -0.58 -23.70
N ALA A 266 12.03 -0.75 -22.39
CA ALA A 266 11.91 -2.05 -21.73
C ALA A 266 10.43 -2.46 -21.57
N VAL A 267 9.54 -1.50 -21.33
CA VAL A 267 8.08 -1.74 -21.32
C VAL A 267 7.62 -2.23 -22.69
N GLN A 268 8.03 -1.55 -23.77
CA GLN A 268 7.70 -1.95 -25.15
C GLN A 268 8.29 -3.32 -25.51
N GLU A 269 9.49 -3.63 -25.05
CA GLU A 269 10.11 -4.94 -25.28
C GLU A 269 9.35 -6.06 -24.59
N GLY A 270 8.95 -5.88 -23.35
CA GLY A 270 8.09 -6.83 -22.61
C GLY A 270 6.74 -7.02 -23.28
N GLN A 271 6.11 -5.91 -23.73
CA GLN A 271 4.88 -5.96 -24.51
C GLN A 271 5.04 -6.80 -25.79
N ARG A 272 6.09 -6.53 -26.57
CA ARG A 272 6.33 -7.24 -27.82
C ARG A 272 6.66 -8.71 -27.63
N LYS A 273 7.53 -9.05 -26.68
CA LYS A 273 8.00 -10.42 -26.48
C LYS A 273 6.92 -11.31 -25.89
N PHE A 274 6.22 -10.86 -24.87
CA PHE A 274 5.21 -11.67 -24.17
C PHE A 274 3.82 -11.48 -24.74
N LEU A 275 3.23 -10.30 -24.54
CA LEU A 275 1.84 -10.04 -24.94
C LEU A 275 1.66 -10.16 -26.44
N GLY A 276 2.59 -9.60 -27.24
CA GLY A 276 2.56 -9.68 -28.69
C GLY A 276 2.71 -11.10 -29.21
N THR A 277 3.60 -11.90 -28.61
CA THR A 277 3.79 -13.31 -28.98
C THR A 277 2.56 -14.14 -28.67
N LEU A 278 1.97 -13.98 -27.47
CA LEU A 278 0.74 -14.65 -27.09
C LEU A 278 -0.42 -14.27 -28.01
N TRP A 279 -0.60 -12.96 -28.27
CA TRP A 279 -1.63 -12.46 -29.16
C TRP A 279 -1.49 -12.98 -30.58
N ASN A 280 -0.28 -12.98 -31.14
CA ASN A 280 -0.02 -13.48 -32.49
C ASN A 280 -0.26 -14.98 -32.58
N THR A 281 0.05 -15.73 -31.54
CA THR A 281 -0.24 -17.18 -31.46
C THR A 281 -1.75 -17.43 -31.48
N TYR A 282 -2.50 -16.67 -30.68
CA TYR A 282 -3.96 -16.75 -30.65
C TYR A 282 -4.59 -16.30 -31.99
N ALA A 283 -4.13 -15.18 -32.55
CA ALA A 283 -4.63 -14.68 -33.83
C ALA A 283 -4.40 -15.67 -34.98
N PHE A 284 -3.23 -16.34 -34.96
CA PHE A 284 -2.92 -17.39 -35.91
C PHE A 284 -3.93 -18.56 -35.79
N PHE A 285 -4.20 -19.04 -34.59
CA PHE A 285 -5.19 -20.09 -34.34
C PHE A 285 -6.58 -19.67 -34.81
N VAL A 286 -7.05 -18.49 -34.40
CA VAL A 286 -8.40 -17.99 -34.73
C VAL A 286 -8.57 -17.80 -36.23
N LEU A 287 -7.54 -17.33 -36.94
CA LEU A 287 -7.61 -17.18 -38.39
C LEU A 287 -7.95 -18.51 -39.09
N TYR A 288 -7.24 -19.58 -38.76
CA TYR A 288 -7.49 -20.89 -39.40
C TYR A 288 -8.75 -21.58 -38.84
N ALA A 289 -9.05 -21.42 -37.55
CA ALA A 289 -10.29 -21.91 -36.97
C ALA A 289 -11.53 -21.31 -37.67
N ASN A 290 -11.49 -20.03 -38.03
CA ASN A 290 -12.57 -19.37 -38.77
C ASN A 290 -12.65 -19.86 -40.23
N ILE A 291 -11.51 -20.11 -40.90
CA ILE A 291 -11.50 -20.64 -42.27
C ILE A 291 -12.10 -22.04 -42.33
N ASP A 292 -11.78 -22.86 -41.33
CA ASP A 292 -12.26 -24.26 -41.25
C ASP A 292 -13.63 -24.39 -40.56
N GLU A 293 -14.25 -23.26 -40.15
CA GLU A 293 -15.50 -23.23 -39.38
C GLU A 293 -15.43 -24.15 -38.14
N PHE A 294 -14.25 -24.19 -37.52
CA PHE A 294 -13.98 -25.04 -36.36
C PHE A 294 -14.72 -24.56 -35.11
N ASP A 295 -15.55 -25.44 -34.57
CA ASP A 295 -16.28 -25.21 -33.31
C ASP A 295 -15.77 -26.16 -32.24
N ALA A 296 -14.94 -25.65 -31.33
CA ALA A 296 -14.34 -26.44 -30.25
C ALA A 296 -15.37 -27.10 -29.32
N THR A 297 -16.60 -26.60 -29.24
CA THR A 297 -17.65 -27.16 -28.38
C THR A 297 -18.18 -28.50 -28.88
N LYS A 298 -17.95 -28.82 -30.17
CA LYS A 298 -18.36 -30.07 -30.80
C LYS A 298 -17.38 -31.22 -30.58
N TYR A 299 -16.23 -30.95 -29.99
CA TYR A 299 -15.17 -31.94 -29.79
C TYR A 299 -14.87 -32.12 -28.32
N THR A 300 -14.50 -33.33 -27.94
CA THR A 300 -13.96 -33.67 -26.64
C THR A 300 -12.52 -34.08 -26.79
N LEU A 301 -11.67 -33.61 -25.84
CA LEU A 301 -10.25 -33.96 -25.82
C LEU A 301 -10.11 -35.47 -25.53
N ASP A 302 -9.58 -36.20 -26.52
CA ASP A 302 -9.22 -37.63 -26.37
C ASP A 302 -7.71 -37.74 -26.26
N TYR A 303 -7.22 -37.96 -25.02
CA TYR A 303 -5.81 -37.97 -24.71
C TYR A 303 -5.03 -39.05 -25.48
N GLU A 304 -5.65 -40.18 -25.79
CA GLU A 304 -4.99 -41.26 -26.52
C GLU A 304 -4.71 -40.92 -27.97
N LYS A 305 -5.51 -40.07 -28.57
CA LYS A 305 -5.36 -39.62 -29.97
C LYS A 305 -4.38 -38.46 -30.14
N LEU A 306 -3.93 -37.86 -29.04
CA LEU A 306 -3.00 -36.73 -29.10
C LEU A 306 -1.63 -37.18 -29.60
N SER A 307 -0.99 -36.33 -30.40
CA SER A 307 0.40 -36.47 -30.79
C SER A 307 1.35 -36.32 -29.60
N VAL A 308 2.59 -36.74 -29.76
CA VAL A 308 3.63 -36.53 -28.73
C VAL A 308 3.82 -35.06 -28.43
N MET A 309 3.69 -34.17 -29.43
CA MET A 309 3.80 -32.72 -29.25
C MET A 309 2.65 -32.13 -28.47
N ASP A 310 1.43 -32.60 -28.70
CA ASP A 310 0.23 -32.15 -27.95
C ASP A 310 0.35 -32.59 -26.48
N LYS A 311 0.72 -33.83 -26.24
CA LYS A 311 0.96 -34.35 -24.87
C LYS A 311 2.08 -33.59 -24.17
N TRP A 312 3.13 -33.22 -24.88
CA TRP A 312 4.22 -32.40 -24.36
C TRP A 312 3.73 -31.00 -23.94
N LEU A 313 2.95 -30.30 -24.81
CA LEU A 313 2.41 -28.98 -24.49
C LEU A 313 1.48 -29.01 -23.29
N LEU A 314 0.57 -30.01 -23.24
CA LEU A 314 -0.36 -30.15 -22.10
C LEU A 314 0.39 -30.46 -20.80
N SER A 315 1.45 -31.27 -20.85
CA SER A 315 2.32 -31.53 -19.69
C SER A 315 3.02 -30.25 -19.21
N LYS A 316 3.54 -29.44 -20.14
CA LYS A 316 4.14 -28.13 -19.82
C LYS A 316 3.11 -27.18 -19.22
N LEU A 317 1.89 -27.11 -19.79
CA LEU A 317 0.79 -26.29 -19.26
C LEU A 317 0.42 -26.67 -17.82
N ASN A 318 0.27 -27.96 -17.55
CA ASN A 318 -0.06 -28.42 -16.19
C ASN A 318 1.09 -28.10 -15.19
N THR A 319 2.33 -28.23 -15.64
CA THR A 319 3.49 -27.82 -14.82
C THR A 319 3.50 -26.33 -14.57
N LEU A 320 3.20 -25.52 -15.60
CA LEU A 320 3.07 -24.07 -15.49
C LEU A 320 2.00 -23.66 -14.47
N ILE A 321 0.79 -24.23 -14.59
CA ILE A 321 -0.31 -23.95 -13.66
C ILE A 321 0.14 -24.17 -12.21
N LYS A 322 0.71 -25.33 -11.93
CA LYS A 322 1.23 -25.67 -10.59
C LYS A 322 2.32 -24.70 -10.12
N THR A 323 3.23 -24.33 -11.01
CA THR A 323 4.36 -23.44 -10.71
C THR A 323 3.86 -22.02 -10.42
N VAL A 324 2.95 -21.49 -11.25
CA VAL A 324 2.38 -20.15 -11.10
C VAL A 324 1.54 -20.06 -9.84
N ASP A 325 0.64 -21.02 -9.62
CA ASP A 325 -0.21 -21.09 -8.43
C ASP A 325 0.63 -21.09 -7.14
N ASN A 326 1.63 -21.99 -7.07
CA ASN A 326 2.53 -22.05 -5.92
C ASN A 326 3.34 -20.75 -5.71
N ASN A 327 3.84 -20.15 -6.79
CA ASN A 327 4.62 -18.91 -6.68
C ASN A 327 3.75 -17.74 -6.25
N LEU A 328 2.54 -17.58 -6.82
CA LEU A 328 1.62 -16.51 -6.43
C LEU A 328 1.12 -16.70 -5.01
N GLY A 329 0.80 -17.93 -4.60
CA GLY A 329 0.41 -18.25 -3.22
C GLY A 329 1.50 -17.91 -2.19
N ASN A 330 2.78 -17.84 -2.62
CA ASN A 330 3.92 -17.44 -1.80
C ASN A 330 4.44 -16.03 -2.12
N TYR A 331 3.66 -15.21 -2.81
CA TYR A 331 4.02 -13.84 -3.22
C TYR A 331 5.31 -13.71 -4.05
N ARG A 332 5.70 -14.77 -4.78
CA ARG A 332 6.85 -14.80 -5.69
C ARG A 332 6.43 -14.40 -7.10
N ILE A 333 6.02 -13.15 -7.25
CA ILE A 333 5.42 -12.61 -8.48
C ILE A 333 6.37 -12.68 -9.68
N PRO A 334 7.65 -12.28 -9.58
CA PRO A 334 8.57 -12.35 -10.72
C PRO A 334 8.84 -13.78 -11.22
N GLU A 335 8.88 -14.76 -10.32
CA GLU A 335 9.06 -16.17 -10.67
C GLU A 335 7.86 -16.71 -11.43
N ALA A 336 6.65 -16.35 -11.01
CA ALA A 336 5.42 -16.68 -11.72
C ALA A 336 5.38 -16.04 -13.12
N ALA A 337 5.73 -14.76 -13.22
CA ALA A 337 5.76 -14.03 -14.48
C ALA A 337 6.80 -14.63 -15.47
N ARG A 338 8.00 -14.98 -15.00
CA ARG A 338 9.02 -15.62 -15.84
C ARG A 338 8.61 -17.00 -16.32
N ALA A 339 7.93 -17.80 -15.48
CA ALA A 339 7.41 -19.10 -15.91
C ALA A 339 6.35 -18.94 -17.02
N LEU A 340 5.50 -17.91 -16.94
CA LEU A 340 4.54 -17.57 -18.00
C LEU A 340 5.25 -17.15 -19.30
N ASP A 341 6.27 -16.33 -19.21
CA ASP A 341 7.06 -15.84 -20.36
C ASP A 341 7.73 -17.01 -21.09
N GLU A 342 8.41 -17.88 -20.35
CA GLU A 342 9.05 -19.09 -20.88
C GLU A 342 8.05 -20.03 -21.58
N PHE A 343 6.88 -20.25 -20.97
CA PHE A 343 5.86 -21.08 -21.57
C PHE A 343 5.29 -20.51 -22.86
N VAL A 344 5.05 -19.21 -22.92
CA VAL A 344 4.57 -18.53 -24.13
C VAL A 344 5.60 -18.62 -25.26
N ASP A 345 6.88 -18.47 -24.95
CA ASP A 345 7.96 -18.64 -25.91
C ASP A 345 8.01 -20.09 -26.46
N GLU A 346 8.00 -21.09 -25.59
CA GLU A 346 8.00 -22.50 -25.97
C GLU A 346 6.74 -22.87 -26.78
N MET A 347 5.55 -22.41 -26.37
CA MET A 347 4.31 -22.64 -27.08
C MET A 347 4.37 -22.06 -28.50
N SER A 348 4.81 -20.81 -28.64
CA SER A 348 4.84 -20.12 -29.94
C SER A 348 5.98 -20.63 -30.83
N ASN A 349 7.22 -20.62 -30.32
CA ASN A 349 8.42 -20.86 -31.13
C ASN A 349 8.76 -22.33 -31.30
N TRP A 350 8.21 -23.21 -30.47
CA TRP A 350 8.42 -24.65 -30.60
C TRP A 350 7.14 -25.37 -31.05
N TYR A 351 6.08 -25.38 -30.27
CA TYR A 351 4.86 -26.13 -30.58
C TYR A 351 4.16 -25.61 -31.83
N VAL A 352 3.71 -24.34 -31.85
CA VAL A 352 2.96 -23.78 -32.97
C VAL A 352 3.80 -23.76 -34.25
N ARG A 353 5.09 -23.44 -34.17
CA ARG A 353 5.99 -23.45 -35.32
C ARG A 353 6.11 -24.84 -35.96
N ARG A 354 6.11 -25.92 -35.16
CA ARG A 354 6.16 -27.29 -35.69
C ARG A 354 4.83 -27.79 -36.21
N CYS A 355 3.72 -27.36 -35.62
CA CYS A 355 2.37 -27.71 -36.07
C CYS A 355 1.87 -26.83 -37.22
N ARG A 356 2.64 -25.81 -37.64
CA ARG A 356 2.20 -24.84 -38.64
C ARG A 356 1.80 -25.45 -39.96
N ALA A 357 2.49 -26.48 -40.43
CA ALA A 357 2.17 -27.17 -41.71
C ALA A 357 0.79 -27.83 -41.66
N VAL A 358 0.43 -28.42 -40.51
CA VAL A 358 -0.92 -29.01 -40.27
C VAL A 358 -1.98 -27.93 -40.29
N SER A 359 -1.74 -26.83 -39.58
CA SER A 359 -2.68 -25.70 -39.51
C SER A 359 -2.95 -25.03 -40.83
N TYR A 360 -1.98 -25.05 -41.78
CA TYR A 360 -2.19 -24.55 -43.17
C TYR A 360 -3.02 -25.48 -44.03
N THR A 361 -3.09 -26.76 -43.66
CA THR A 361 -3.79 -27.78 -44.50
C THR A 361 -5.12 -28.20 -43.88
N HIS A 362 -5.16 -28.42 -42.58
CA HIS A 362 -6.36 -28.80 -41.82
C HIS A 362 -6.20 -28.48 -40.34
N LEU A 363 -7.25 -27.95 -39.72
CA LEU A 363 -7.37 -27.79 -38.27
C LEU A 363 -8.06 -28.99 -37.60
N THR A 364 -8.02 -30.14 -38.24
CA THR A 364 -8.63 -31.36 -37.72
C THR A 364 -7.66 -32.14 -36.83
#